data_666a7d11f687b4a5a1834f35af5aa1ad
#
_entry.id   666a7d11f687b4a5a1834f35af5aa1ad
#
_cell.length_a   1.000
_cell.length_b   1.000
_cell.length_c   1.000
_cell.angle_alpha   90.00
_cell.angle_beta   90.00
_cell.angle_gamma   90.00
#
_symmetry.space_group_name_H-M   'P 1'
#
loop_
_entity.id
_entity.type
_entity.pdbx_description
1 polymer ?
#
loop_
_entity_poly.entity_id
_entity_poly.type
_entity_poly.pdbx_seq_one_letter_code
_entity_poly.pdbx_strand_id
1 'polypeptide(L)'
;MSALANHAYAKMNGIGNEIVVVDLRDRPGAVTSADARAVASQVAYDQLMVLQPPRLAGTEAFIRIFNNDGSEAGACGNGMRCVVRRLFEKTGQTAATFETNAGLLNCWQGPAPDLYTVDMGAPKFGWQDIPLAEEVRDTRAIDLQIGPIDAPILHSPSAVSMGNPHAIFWVDDVNAYDLARFGPLLENHPIFPERANITLAHIVDRDHITIRTWERGAGLTKACGSAACATAVAAARLKRANRCVEITLPGGKLAIEWREGDDHVLMTGTAAFEYEGQFDPTLFAA
;
A
#
# COMPACT_ATOMS: atom_id res chain seq x y z
N MET A 1 -30.75 -5.98 -5.08
CA MET A 1 -29.67 -6.61 -5.89
C MET A 1 -28.43 -5.75 -5.84
N SER A 2 -27.25 -6.35 -5.64
CA SER A 2 -25.98 -5.62 -5.64
C SER A 2 -25.71 -4.95 -6.99
N ALA A 3 -25.02 -3.79 -6.96
CA ALA A 3 -24.56 -3.11 -8.16
C ALA A 3 -23.54 -3.96 -8.96
N LEU A 4 -22.93 -4.96 -8.33
CA LEU A 4 -21.97 -5.86 -8.95
C LEU A 4 -22.60 -7.01 -9.78
N ALA A 5 -23.88 -7.34 -9.57
CA ALA A 5 -24.53 -8.42 -10.29
C ALA A 5 -24.49 -8.22 -11.82
N ASN A 6 -23.98 -9.21 -12.57
CA ASN A 6 -23.75 -9.13 -14.02
C ASN A 6 -22.81 -7.98 -14.46
N HIS A 7 -21.98 -7.44 -13.56
CA HIS A 7 -21.05 -6.37 -13.91
C HIS A 7 -19.69 -6.95 -14.31
N ALA A 8 -19.06 -6.30 -15.29
CA ALA A 8 -17.72 -6.68 -15.73
C ALA A 8 -16.65 -6.22 -14.70
N TYR A 9 -15.60 -6.99 -14.56
CA TYR A 9 -14.44 -6.65 -13.75
C TYR A 9 -13.15 -6.91 -14.51
N ALA A 10 -12.08 -6.24 -14.15
CA ALA A 10 -10.74 -6.53 -14.59
C ALA A 10 -9.93 -7.16 -13.44
N LYS A 11 -9.34 -8.33 -13.67
CA LYS A 11 -8.34 -8.93 -12.80
C LYS A 11 -6.97 -8.41 -13.19
N MET A 12 -6.25 -7.90 -12.21
CA MET A 12 -4.98 -7.21 -12.39
C MET A 12 -4.00 -7.59 -11.29
N ASN A 13 -2.72 -7.28 -11.50
CA ASN A 13 -1.65 -7.55 -10.54
C ASN A 13 -0.74 -6.33 -10.37
N GLY A 14 -0.60 -5.87 -9.13
CA GLY A 14 0.30 -4.78 -8.75
C GLY A 14 1.53 -5.32 -8.03
N ILE A 15 2.50 -5.88 -8.76
CA ILE A 15 3.75 -6.48 -8.22
C ILE A 15 3.50 -7.58 -7.18
N GLY A 16 2.65 -8.55 -7.52
CA GLY A 16 2.31 -9.68 -6.64
C GLY A 16 1.13 -9.43 -5.69
N ASN A 17 0.53 -8.23 -5.74
CA ASN A 17 -0.73 -7.93 -5.09
C ASN A 17 -1.88 -8.13 -6.08
N GLU A 18 -2.80 -9.02 -5.76
CA GLU A 18 -3.92 -9.40 -6.61
C GLU A 18 -5.07 -8.41 -6.50
N ILE A 19 -5.42 -7.76 -7.60
CA ILE A 19 -6.38 -6.66 -7.62
C ILE A 19 -7.54 -6.99 -8.55
N VAL A 20 -8.75 -6.73 -8.07
CA VAL A 20 -9.97 -6.70 -8.91
C VAL A 20 -10.42 -5.25 -9.04
N VAL A 21 -10.59 -4.76 -10.27
CA VAL A 21 -11.03 -3.40 -10.57
C VAL A 21 -12.42 -3.45 -11.19
N VAL A 22 -13.34 -2.66 -10.63
CA VAL A 22 -14.74 -2.54 -11.08
C VAL A 22 -15.09 -1.07 -11.29
N ASP A 23 -15.62 -0.73 -12.45
CA ASP A 23 -16.01 0.62 -12.81
C ASP A 23 -17.53 0.80 -12.72
N LEU A 24 -18.01 1.39 -11.64
CA LEU A 24 -19.42 1.69 -11.39
C LEU A 24 -19.76 3.19 -11.57
N ARG A 25 -18.93 3.96 -12.28
CA ARG A 25 -19.16 5.40 -12.45
C ARG A 25 -20.47 5.71 -13.18
N ASP A 26 -20.87 4.84 -14.11
CA ASP A 26 -22.11 4.98 -14.89
C ASP A 26 -23.27 4.16 -14.29
N ARG A 27 -23.06 3.48 -13.16
CA ARG A 27 -24.07 2.61 -12.54
C ARG A 27 -24.24 2.96 -11.07
N PRO A 28 -25.34 3.63 -10.69
CA PRO A 28 -25.61 3.93 -9.29
C PRO A 28 -25.84 2.64 -8.50
N GLY A 29 -25.26 2.60 -7.31
CA GLY A 29 -25.45 1.50 -6.35
C GLY A 29 -24.32 1.44 -5.34
N ALA A 30 -24.66 0.96 -4.14
CA ALA A 30 -23.67 0.74 -3.10
C ALA A 30 -23.07 -0.66 -3.21
N VAL A 31 -21.77 -0.77 -3.00
CA VAL A 31 -21.08 -2.03 -2.75
C VAL A 31 -20.91 -2.16 -1.24
N THR A 32 -21.29 -3.30 -0.69
CA THR A 32 -21.23 -3.58 0.75
C THR A 32 -20.08 -4.51 1.08
N SER A 33 -19.73 -4.62 2.36
CA SER A 33 -18.78 -5.62 2.85
C SER A 33 -19.21 -7.07 2.51
N ALA A 34 -20.52 -7.33 2.46
CA ALA A 34 -21.05 -8.64 2.06
C ALA A 34 -20.79 -8.90 0.57
N ASP A 35 -20.99 -7.88 -0.29
CA ASP A 35 -20.68 -7.99 -1.72
C ASP A 35 -19.19 -8.28 -1.95
N ALA A 36 -18.29 -7.61 -1.23
CA ALA A 36 -16.85 -7.85 -1.34
C ALA A 36 -16.48 -9.30 -0.97
N ARG A 37 -17.04 -9.83 0.13
CA ARG A 37 -16.84 -11.25 0.48
C ARG A 37 -17.44 -12.20 -0.56
N ALA A 38 -18.58 -11.86 -1.14
CA ALA A 38 -19.19 -12.66 -2.22
C ALA A 38 -18.28 -12.69 -3.45
N VAL A 39 -17.70 -11.55 -3.84
CA VAL A 39 -16.71 -11.50 -4.94
C VAL A 39 -15.51 -12.38 -4.64
N ALA A 40 -15.00 -12.42 -3.41
CA ALA A 40 -13.86 -13.26 -3.04
C ALA A 40 -14.13 -14.76 -3.20
N SER A 41 -15.38 -15.20 -3.19
CA SER A 41 -15.74 -16.60 -3.45
C SER A 41 -15.67 -17.00 -4.93
N GLN A 42 -15.77 -16.03 -5.84
CA GLN A 42 -15.66 -16.26 -7.29
C GLN A 42 -14.24 -15.98 -7.81
N VAL A 43 -13.61 -14.92 -7.33
CA VAL A 43 -12.32 -14.43 -7.82
C VAL A 43 -11.41 -14.17 -6.64
N ALA A 44 -10.27 -14.84 -6.58
CA ALA A 44 -9.27 -14.56 -5.57
C ALA A 44 -8.68 -13.16 -5.77
N TYR A 45 -8.60 -12.37 -4.71
CA TYR A 45 -7.99 -11.04 -4.72
C TYR A 45 -7.54 -10.63 -3.30
N ASP A 46 -6.61 -9.69 -3.24
CA ASP A 46 -6.23 -9.00 -2.00
C ASP A 46 -7.09 -7.76 -1.81
N GLN A 47 -7.27 -6.93 -2.86
CA GLN A 47 -8.13 -5.75 -2.84
C GLN A 47 -9.07 -5.70 -4.05
N LEU A 48 -10.32 -5.31 -3.76
CA LEU A 48 -11.35 -4.93 -4.73
C LEU A 48 -11.42 -3.40 -4.80
N MET A 49 -11.03 -2.84 -5.97
CA MET A 49 -11.04 -1.42 -6.26
C MET A 49 -12.35 -1.06 -6.98
N VAL A 50 -13.24 -0.32 -6.32
CA VAL A 50 -14.54 0.06 -6.86
C VAL A 50 -14.54 1.55 -7.22
N LEU A 51 -14.60 1.86 -8.52
CA LEU A 51 -14.73 3.21 -9.02
C LEU A 51 -16.20 3.63 -8.95
N GLN A 52 -16.49 4.69 -8.23
CA GLN A 52 -17.81 5.31 -8.12
C GLN A 52 -17.79 6.70 -8.77
N PRO A 53 -18.96 7.30 -9.08
CA PRO A 53 -19.02 8.68 -9.58
C PRO A 53 -18.20 9.63 -8.70
N PRO A 54 -17.48 10.59 -9.30
CA PRO A 54 -16.73 11.58 -8.55
C PRO A 54 -17.66 12.43 -7.69
N ARG A 55 -17.17 12.84 -6.51
CA ARG A 55 -17.89 13.70 -5.56
C ARG A 55 -17.41 15.15 -5.63
N LEU A 56 -16.18 15.35 -6.09
CA LEU A 56 -15.53 16.63 -6.22
C LEU A 56 -15.28 16.95 -7.71
N ALA A 57 -15.43 18.22 -8.06
CA ALA A 57 -15.11 18.67 -9.41
C ALA A 57 -13.59 18.51 -9.70
N GLY A 58 -13.25 18.03 -10.87
CA GLY A 58 -11.86 17.83 -11.30
C GLY A 58 -11.26 16.48 -10.88
N THR A 59 -12.05 15.59 -10.26
CA THR A 59 -11.64 14.21 -9.99
C THR A 59 -12.30 13.23 -10.96
N GLU A 60 -11.67 12.09 -11.21
CA GLU A 60 -12.14 11.07 -12.16
C GLU A 60 -13.13 10.10 -11.54
N ALA A 61 -12.93 9.77 -10.26
CA ALA A 61 -13.77 8.84 -9.54
C ALA A 61 -13.54 8.97 -8.03
N PHE A 62 -14.54 8.54 -7.25
CA PHE A 62 -14.36 8.17 -5.85
C PHE A 62 -14.06 6.67 -5.78
N ILE A 63 -12.91 6.30 -5.20
CA ILE A 63 -12.45 4.92 -5.11
C ILE A 63 -12.76 4.38 -3.72
N ARG A 64 -13.56 3.29 -3.67
CA ARG A 64 -13.68 2.46 -2.47
C ARG A 64 -12.81 1.23 -2.61
N ILE A 65 -12.15 0.86 -1.53
CA ILE A 65 -11.17 -0.22 -1.50
C ILE A 65 -11.63 -1.23 -0.45
N PHE A 66 -11.91 -2.45 -0.87
CA PHE A 66 -12.29 -3.52 0.03
C PHE A 66 -11.23 -4.60 0.06
N ASN A 67 -10.89 -5.09 1.23
CA ASN A 67 -10.14 -6.32 1.41
C ASN A 67 -11.06 -7.53 1.15
N ASN A 68 -10.48 -8.70 0.95
CA ASN A 68 -11.22 -9.94 0.66
C ASN A 68 -12.11 -10.42 1.82
N ASP A 69 -11.85 -9.96 3.06
CA ASP A 69 -12.70 -10.19 4.24
C ASP A 69 -13.90 -9.24 4.32
N GLY A 70 -13.99 -8.29 3.40
CA GLY A 70 -15.04 -7.27 3.32
C GLY A 70 -14.77 -6.01 4.14
N SER A 71 -13.64 -5.88 4.84
CA SER A 71 -13.23 -4.64 5.49
C SER A 71 -12.82 -3.60 4.45
N GLU A 72 -12.96 -2.29 4.77
CA GLU A 72 -12.52 -1.21 3.89
C GLU A 72 -11.12 -0.72 4.28
N ALA A 73 -10.28 -0.52 3.27
CA ALA A 73 -9.00 0.16 3.38
C ALA A 73 -9.12 1.63 2.95
N GLY A 74 -8.39 2.52 3.63
CA GLY A 74 -8.37 3.96 3.29
C GLY A 74 -7.61 4.26 1.99
N ALA A 75 -6.53 3.52 1.73
CA ALA A 75 -5.68 3.67 0.54
C ALA A 75 -5.01 2.33 0.17
N CYS A 76 -4.74 2.15 -1.11
CA CYS A 76 -3.94 1.05 -1.65
C CYS A 76 -3.19 1.51 -2.90
N GLY A 77 -1.92 1.88 -2.76
CA GLY A 77 -1.11 2.39 -3.88
C GLY A 77 -0.91 1.36 -5.01
N ASN A 78 -0.79 0.06 -4.69
CA ASN A 78 -0.69 -1.01 -5.69
C ASN A 78 -1.99 -1.12 -6.50
N GLY A 79 -3.15 -1.09 -5.83
CA GLY A 79 -4.45 -1.08 -6.47
C GLY A 79 -4.67 0.17 -7.32
N MET A 80 -4.20 1.34 -6.86
CA MET A 80 -4.32 2.57 -7.63
C MET A 80 -3.54 2.53 -8.95
N ARG A 81 -2.35 1.92 -9.01
CA ARG A 81 -1.65 1.73 -10.29
C ARG A 81 -2.47 0.88 -11.26
N CYS A 82 -3.16 -0.15 -10.77
CA CYS A 82 -4.07 -0.97 -11.60
C CYS A 82 -5.26 -0.16 -12.12
N VAL A 83 -5.89 0.65 -11.26
CA VAL A 83 -6.99 1.56 -11.64
C VAL A 83 -6.53 2.55 -12.72
N VAL A 84 -5.38 3.20 -12.50
CA VAL A 84 -4.80 4.19 -13.40
C VAL A 84 -4.49 3.58 -14.76
N ARG A 85 -3.82 2.43 -14.81
CA ARG A 85 -3.57 1.69 -16.04
C ARG A 85 -4.87 1.47 -16.82
N ARG A 86 -5.89 0.92 -16.13
CA ARG A 86 -7.16 0.60 -16.77
C ARG A 86 -7.89 1.83 -17.30
N LEU A 87 -7.85 2.94 -16.57
CA LEU A 87 -8.43 4.20 -17.01
C LEU A 87 -7.69 4.75 -18.25
N PHE A 88 -6.37 4.84 -18.17
CA PHE A 88 -5.56 5.48 -19.23
C PHE A 88 -5.58 4.68 -20.53
N GLU A 89 -5.60 3.34 -20.48
CA GLU A 89 -5.79 2.48 -21.65
C GLU A 89 -7.14 2.74 -22.33
N LYS A 90 -8.21 3.05 -21.56
CA LYS A 90 -9.55 3.34 -22.11
C LYS A 90 -9.71 4.76 -22.63
N THR A 91 -9.09 5.74 -21.99
CA THR A 91 -9.36 7.17 -22.22
C THR A 91 -8.26 7.89 -22.98
N GLY A 92 -7.05 7.33 -23.02
CA GLY A 92 -5.86 8.00 -23.57
C GLY A 92 -5.29 9.11 -22.66
N GLN A 93 -5.83 9.29 -21.46
CA GLN A 93 -5.29 10.21 -20.46
C GLN A 93 -3.92 9.73 -19.97
N THR A 94 -3.11 10.67 -19.46
CA THR A 94 -1.79 10.39 -18.87
C THR A 94 -1.66 10.89 -17.42
N ALA A 95 -2.66 11.58 -16.91
CA ALA A 95 -2.76 12.04 -15.54
C ALA A 95 -4.21 12.06 -15.09
N ALA A 96 -4.46 11.79 -13.81
CA ALA A 96 -5.79 11.82 -13.21
C ALA A 96 -5.69 12.01 -11.68
N THR A 97 -6.71 12.62 -11.11
CA THR A 97 -6.89 12.75 -9.67
C THR A 97 -8.08 11.92 -9.22
N PHE A 98 -7.92 11.14 -8.18
CA PHE A 98 -8.95 10.29 -7.59
C PHE A 98 -9.23 10.71 -6.15
N GLU A 99 -10.45 10.43 -5.70
CA GLU A 99 -10.86 10.55 -4.32
C GLU A 99 -10.79 9.18 -3.64
N THR A 100 -10.34 9.13 -2.40
CA THR A 100 -10.41 7.95 -1.53
C THR A 100 -10.87 8.35 -0.14
N ASN A 101 -11.13 7.39 0.74
CA ASN A 101 -11.39 7.67 2.15
C ASN A 101 -10.20 8.32 2.88
N ALA A 102 -8.99 8.19 2.35
CA ALA A 102 -7.78 8.81 2.89
C ALA A 102 -7.48 10.21 2.30
N GLY A 103 -8.25 10.66 1.30
CA GLY A 103 -8.07 11.95 0.63
C GLY A 103 -7.87 11.83 -0.88
N LEU A 104 -7.32 12.87 -1.48
CA LEU A 104 -7.05 12.92 -2.91
C LEU A 104 -5.73 12.20 -3.23
N LEU A 105 -5.74 11.47 -4.35
CA LEU A 105 -4.57 10.79 -4.91
C LEU A 105 -4.35 11.28 -6.35
N ASN A 106 -3.20 11.90 -6.59
CA ASN A 106 -2.76 12.26 -7.93
C ASN A 106 -1.97 11.09 -8.53
N CYS A 107 -2.31 10.74 -9.74
CA CYS A 107 -1.71 9.61 -10.44
C CYS A 107 -1.40 9.99 -11.88
N TRP A 108 -0.31 9.43 -12.43
CA TRP A 108 0.06 9.67 -13.82
C TRP A 108 0.83 8.51 -14.43
N GLN A 109 0.95 8.55 -15.76
CA GLN A 109 1.81 7.67 -16.54
C GLN A 109 3.26 7.87 -16.10
N GLY A 110 3.96 6.79 -15.79
CA GLY A 110 5.37 6.80 -15.45
C GLY A 110 6.28 6.96 -16.69
N PRO A 111 7.59 6.86 -16.52
CA PRO A 111 8.57 7.07 -17.59
C PRO A 111 8.56 5.98 -18.69
N ALA A 112 7.90 4.84 -18.45
CA ALA A 112 7.70 3.78 -19.44
C ALA A 112 6.20 3.42 -19.54
N PRO A 113 5.75 2.82 -20.65
CA PRO A 113 4.33 2.57 -20.93
C PRO A 113 3.60 1.69 -19.90
N ASP A 114 4.31 0.81 -19.22
CA ASP A 114 3.80 -0.10 -18.20
C ASP A 114 4.01 0.39 -16.76
N LEU A 115 4.62 1.57 -16.60
CA LEU A 115 4.86 2.19 -15.30
C LEU A 115 3.81 3.26 -14.99
N TYR A 116 3.33 3.25 -13.76
CA TYR A 116 2.35 4.21 -13.25
C TYR A 116 2.82 4.75 -11.92
N THR A 117 2.68 6.05 -11.74
CA THR A 117 3.10 6.78 -10.55
C THR A 117 1.87 7.20 -9.74
N VAL A 118 1.94 6.99 -8.44
CA VAL A 118 0.96 7.43 -7.45
C VAL A 118 1.64 8.36 -6.46
N ASP A 119 1.07 9.52 -6.23
CA ASP A 119 1.47 10.44 -5.16
C ASP A 119 0.90 9.93 -3.83
N MET A 120 1.78 9.46 -2.97
CA MET A 120 1.44 8.87 -1.66
C MET A 120 1.33 9.92 -0.56
N GLY A 121 1.48 11.21 -0.89
CA GLY A 121 1.47 12.32 0.05
C GLY A 121 2.77 12.47 0.84
N ALA A 122 2.76 13.41 1.79
CA ALA A 122 3.92 13.69 2.62
C ALA A 122 4.02 12.72 3.82
N PRO A 123 5.21 12.20 4.15
CA PRO A 123 5.44 11.38 5.33
C PRO A 123 5.33 12.22 6.61
N LYS A 124 4.94 11.58 7.70
CA LYS A 124 4.89 12.22 9.01
C LYS A 124 5.82 11.53 9.98
N PHE A 125 6.41 12.31 10.89
CA PHE A 125 7.48 11.87 11.79
C PHE A 125 7.19 12.14 13.27
N GLY A 126 6.15 12.91 13.58
CA GLY A 126 5.71 13.13 14.94
C GLY A 126 5.24 11.83 15.59
N TRP A 127 5.55 11.62 16.85
CA TRP A 127 5.13 10.43 17.57
C TRP A 127 3.60 10.29 17.61
N GLN A 128 2.86 11.41 17.67
CA GLN A 128 1.38 11.41 17.58
C GLN A 128 0.87 11.03 16.18
N ASP A 129 1.59 11.42 15.12
CA ASP A 129 1.21 11.10 13.75
C ASP A 129 1.48 9.63 13.39
N ILE A 130 2.46 8.99 14.08
CA ILE A 130 2.80 7.56 13.92
C ILE A 130 1.91 6.69 14.81
N PRO A 131 1.03 7.20 15.56
CA PRO A 131 0.46 7.04 16.88
C PRO A 131 1.25 6.08 17.79
N LEU A 132 2.39 6.57 18.29
CA LEU A 132 3.15 5.88 19.34
C LEU A 132 2.48 6.11 20.70
N ALA A 133 2.63 5.16 21.62
CA ALA A 133 2.01 5.21 22.96
C ALA A 133 2.57 6.32 23.86
N GLU A 134 3.77 6.81 23.56
CA GLU A 134 4.48 7.80 24.38
C GLU A 134 5.31 8.75 23.51
N GLU A 135 5.76 9.85 24.12
CA GLU A 135 6.58 10.84 23.44
C GLU A 135 7.95 10.26 23.07
N VAL A 136 8.23 10.23 21.76
CA VAL A 136 9.54 9.89 21.19
C VAL A 136 10.08 11.10 20.45
N ARG A 137 11.21 11.66 20.91
CA ARG A 137 11.82 12.86 20.32
C ARG A 137 12.44 12.61 18.96
N ASP A 138 13.01 11.40 18.75
CA ASP A 138 13.67 11.04 17.49
C ASP A 138 13.17 9.70 16.98
N THR A 139 12.25 9.76 16.01
CA THR A 139 11.67 8.59 15.40
C THR A 139 12.56 7.92 14.35
N ARG A 140 13.81 8.41 14.16
CA ARG A 140 14.81 7.72 13.33
C ARG A 140 15.32 6.43 13.97
N ALA A 141 15.24 6.32 15.31
CA ALA A 141 15.56 5.12 16.07
C ALA A 141 14.76 5.12 17.38
N ILE A 142 13.65 4.39 17.42
CA ILE A 142 12.82 4.30 18.65
C ILE A 142 13.33 3.18 19.55
N ASP A 143 13.07 3.28 20.87
CA ASP A 143 13.44 2.25 21.84
C ASP A 143 12.45 1.08 21.77
N LEU A 144 12.72 0.17 20.85
CA LEU A 144 11.98 -1.05 20.62
C LEU A 144 12.95 -2.16 20.24
N GLN A 145 12.85 -3.30 20.92
CA GLN A 145 13.65 -4.48 20.60
C GLN A 145 12.88 -5.77 20.80
N ILE A 146 13.34 -6.85 20.19
CA ILE A 146 12.85 -8.20 20.41
C ILE A 146 14.05 -9.15 20.58
N GLY A 147 13.95 -10.05 21.54
CA GLY A 147 15.02 -10.98 21.93
C GLY A 147 15.57 -10.66 23.32
N PRO A 148 16.72 -11.28 23.71
CA PRO A 148 17.37 -11.00 24.97
C PRO A 148 17.81 -9.52 25.07
N ILE A 149 17.77 -8.94 26.26
CA ILE A 149 18.07 -7.53 26.50
C ILE A 149 19.53 -7.19 26.10
N ASP A 150 20.43 -8.10 26.38
CA ASP A 150 21.90 -7.98 26.11
C ASP A 150 22.33 -8.44 24.72
N ALA A 151 21.42 -9.12 24.00
CA ALA A 151 21.69 -9.61 22.64
C ALA A 151 20.37 -9.61 21.82
N PRO A 152 19.80 -8.44 21.52
CA PRO A 152 18.51 -8.34 20.82
C PRO A 152 18.62 -8.90 19.39
N ILE A 153 17.58 -9.61 18.97
CA ILE A 153 17.46 -10.14 17.61
C ILE A 153 17.19 -9.01 16.62
N LEU A 154 16.26 -8.11 16.95
CA LEU A 154 15.94 -6.88 16.23
C LEU A 154 15.82 -5.73 17.23
N HIS A 155 16.31 -4.54 16.87
CA HIS A 155 16.28 -3.39 17.78
C HIS A 155 16.25 -2.06 17.03
N SER A 156 15.88 -1.01 17.74
CA SER A 156 15.99 0.41 17.34
C SER A 156 15.45 0.70 15.94
N PRO A 157 14.21 0.32 15.60
CA PRO A 157 13.66 0.59 14.28
C PRO A 157 13.44 2.09 14.06
N SER A 158 13.50 2.51 12.80
CA SER A 158 12.95 3.80 12.39
C SER A 158 11.43 3.72 12.34
N ALA A 159 10.74 4.77 12.84
CA ALA A 159 9.29 4.87 12.76
C ALA A 159 8.86 6.04 11.86
N VAL A 160 7.90 5.76 10.95
CA VAL A 160 7.37 6.71 9.97
C VAL A 160 5.89 6.43 9.75
N SER A 161 5.09 7.49 9.55
CA SER A 161 3.72 7.37 9.07
C SER A 161 3.61 7.78 7.60
N MET A 162 3.00 6.91 6.78
CA MET A 162 2.54 7.19 5.41
C MET A 162 0.99 7.25 5.36
N GLY A 163 0.36 7.77 6.44
CA GLY A 163 -1.07 7.65 6.70
C GLY A 163 -1.42 6.37 7.49
N ASN A 164 -0.44 5.52 7.69
CA ASN A 164 -0.45 4.34 8.55
C ASN A 164 0.94 4.14 9.18
N PRO A 165 1.04 3.55 10.38
CA PRO A 165 2.31 3.40 11.10
C PRO A 165 3.21 2.31 10.50
N HIS A 166 4.50 2.64 10.38
CA HIS A 166 5.55 1.73 9.94
C HIS A 166 6.72 1.74 10.92
N ALA A 167 7.22 0.55 11.28
CA ALA A 167 8.48 0.33 11.98
C ALA A 167 9.45 -0.41 11.07
N ILE A 168 10.60 0.19 10.78
CA ILE A 168 11.60 -0.31 9.85
C ILE A 168 12.85 -0.74 10.62
N PHE A 169 13.12 -2.04 10.67
CA PHE A 169 14.32 -2.63 11.26
C PHE A 169 15.39 -2.79 10.18
N TRP A 170 16.55 -2.22 10.44
CA TRP A 170 17.69 -2.26 9.53
C TRP A 170 18.53 -3.53 9.79
N VAL A 171 18.66 -4.37 8.78
CA VAL A 171 19.30 -5.68 8.87
C VAL A 171 20.28 -5.90 7.72
N ASP A 172 21.22 -6.84 7.89
CA ASP A 172 22.17 -7.19 6.83
C ASP A 172 21.57 -8.17 5.80
N ASP A 173 20.58 -8.98 6.19
CA ASP A 173 19.83 -9.86 5.31
C ASP A 173 18.37 -9.96 5.79
N VAL A 174 17.42 -9.55 4.92
CA VAL A 174 15.98 -9.58 5.22
C VAL A 174 15.44 -11.02 5.36
N ASN A 175 16.18 -12.04 4.89
CA ASN A 175 15.78 -13.44 4.94
C ASN A 175 16.35 -14.17 6.16
N ALA A 176 17.31 -13.58 6.88
CA ALA A 176 17.93 -14.19 8.04
C ALA A 176 16.98 -14.26 9.28
N TYR A 177 15.82 -13.59 9.21
CA TYR A 177 14.92 -13.45 10.35
C TYR A 177 13.56 -14.07 10.06
N ASP A 178 13.01 -14.78 11.03
CA ASP A 178 11.65 -15.35 10.98
C ASP A 178 10.60 -14.26 11.24
N LEU A 179 10.31 -13.47 10.20
CA LEU A 179 9.34 -12.38 10.29
C LEU A 179 7.91 -12.91 10.51
N ALA A 180 7.60 -14.15 10.14
CA ALA A 180 6.30 -14.78 10.45
C ALA A 180 6.12 -14.98 11.97
N ARG A 181 7.22 -15.24 12.70
CA ARG A 181 7.24 -15.38 14.14
C ARG A 181 7.27 -14.03 14.85
N PHE A 182 8.12 -13.10 14.41
CA PHE A 182 8.34 -11.81 15.08
C PHE A 182 7.32 -10.74 14.70
N GLY A 183 6.79 -10.80 13.48
CA GLY A 183 5.85 -9.81 12.94
C GLY A 183 4.64 -9.59 13.85
N PRO A 184 3.88 -10.64 14.25
CA PRO A 184 2.73 -10.49 15.14
C PRO A 184 3.07 -9.87 16.49
N LEU A 185 4.24 -10.21 17.06
CA LEU A 185 4.69 -9.69 18.35
C LEU A 185 5.01 -8.19 18.27
N LEU A 186 5.66 -7.77 17.18
CA LEU A 186 6.04 -6.40 16.95
C LEU A 186 4.83 -5.55 16.49
N GLU A 187 3.96 -6.09 15.61
CA GLU A 187 2.73 -5.44 15.19
C GLU A 187 1.88 -5.02 16.39
N ASN A 188 1.76 -5.92 17.39
CA ASN A 188 0.92 -5.72 18.58
C ASN A 188 1.71 -5.24 19.80
N HIS A 189 2.93 -4.73 19.60
CA HIS A 189 3.73 -4.21 20.71
C HIS A 189 3.05 -2.98 21.34
N PRO A 190 3.04 -2.82 22.68
CA PRO A 190 2.34 -1.72 23.36
C PRO A 190 2.72 -0.32 22.90
N ILE A 191 3.92 -0.13 22.33
CA ILE A 191 4.33 1.16 21.77
C ILE A 191 3.50 1.57 20.54
N PHE A 192 2.82 0.61 19.90
CA PHE A 192 1.90 0.84 18.76
C PHE A 192 0.45 0.52 19.17
N PRO A 193 -0.27 1.42 19.85
CA PRO A 193 -1.64 1.18 20.29
C PRO A 193 -2.61 0.90 19.13
N GLU A 194 -2.32 1.42 17.94
CA GLU A 194 -3.06 1.16 16.71
C GLU A 194 -2.43 0.07 15.84
N ARG A 195 -1.45 -0.68 16.39
CA ARG A 195 -0.63 -1.65 15.67
C ARG A 195 0.20 -0.99 14.56
N ALA A 196 1.21 -1.67 14.02
CA ALA A 196 2.09 -1.14 12.98
C ALA A 196 2.44 -2.17 11.92
N ASN A 197 2.79 -1.69 10.72
CA ASN A 197 3.47 -2.50 9.71
C ASN A 197 4.94 -2.67 10.13
N ILE A 198 5.45 -3.88 10.07
CA ILE A 198 6.82 -4.22 10.48
C ILE A 198 7.62 -4.58 9.24
N THR A 199 8.68 -3.84 8.99
CA THR A 199 9.54 -4.03 7.82
C THR A 199 10.96 -4.36 8.23
N LEU A 200 11.52 -5.43 7.66
CA LEU A 200 12.95 -5.67 7.63
C LEU A 200 13.52 -5.04 6.36
N ALA A 201 14.58 -4.25 6.49
CA ALA A 201 15.17 -3.51 5.38
C ALA A 201 16.69 -3.67 5.33
N HIS A 202 17.20 -4.08 4.19
CA HIS A 202 18.61 -4.16 3.87
C HIS A 202 18.96 -3.08 2.85
N ILE A 203 19.87 -2.18 3.22
CA ILE A 203 20.39 -1.16 2.31
C ILE A 203 21.56 -1.77 1.53
N VAL A 204 21.30 -2.09 0.25
CA VAL A 204 22.29 -2.66 -0.66
C VAL A 204 23.35 -1.61 -1.02
N ASP A 205 22.87 -0.42 -1.39
CA ASP A 205 23.66 0.78 -1.65
C ASP A 205 22.79 2.04 -1.51
N ARG A 206 23.27 3.20 -1.97
CA ARG A 206 22.54 4.46 -1.82
C ARG A 206 21.29 4.57 -2.68
N ASP A 207 21.15 3.72 -3.69
CA ASP A 207 20.05 3.75 -4.67
C ASP A 207 19.18 2.49 -4.61
N HIS A 208 19.57 1.46 -3.86
CA HIS A 208 18.88 0.17 -3.82
C HIS A 208 18.67 -0.33 -2.39
N ILE A 209 17.45 -0.69 -2.07
CA ILE A 209 17.06 -1.25 -0.76
C ILE A 209 16.19 -2.49 -0.99
N THR A 210 16.44 -3.55 -0.25
CA THR A 210 15.59 -4.76 -0.24
C THR A 210 14.77 -4.82 1.02
N ILE A 211 13.47 -5.14 0.92
CA ILE A 211 12.58 -5.22 2.08
C ILE A 211 11.75 -6.49 2.12
N ARG A 212 11.35 -6.88 3.33
CA ARG A 212 10.26 -7.81 3.61
C ARG A 212 9.35 -7.20 4.67
N THR A 213 8.04 -7.31 4.47
CA THR A 213 7.08 -6.65 5.34
C THR A 213 6.06 -7.63 5.90
N TRP A 214 5.79 -7.50 7.20
CA TRP A 214 4.60 -7.98 7.87
C TRP A 214 3.62 -6.82 7.94
N GLU A 215 2.53 -6.90 7.18
CA GLU A 215 1.53 -5.84 7.14
C GLU A 215 0.53 -5.96 8.30
N ARG A 216 0.16 -4.84 8.85
CA ARG A 216 -0.84 -4.70 9.92
C ARG A 216 -2.16 -5.35 9.51
N GLY A 217 -2.56 -6.41 10.21
CA GLY A 217 -3.80 -7.14 9.99
C GLY A 217 -3.82 -8.09 8.80
N ALA A 218 -2.76 -8.10 7.96
CA ALA A 218 -2.68 -8.97 6.78
C ALA A 218 -1.55 -10.01 6.86
N GLY A 219 -0.52 -9.76 7.67
CA GLY A 219 0.61 -10.67 7.82
C GLY A 219 1.70 -10.48 6.76
N LEU A 220 2.41 -11.56 6.42
CA LEU A 220 3.44 -11.53 5.39
C LEU A 220 2.81 -11.32 4.01
N THR A 221 3.21 -10.25 3.34
CA THR A 221 2.74 -9.93 1.99
C THR A 221 3.88 -9.89 0.98
N LYS A 222 3.54 -10.01 -0.31
CA LYS A 222 4.53 -9.92 -1.39
C LYS A 222 4.88 -8.47 -1.74
N ALA A 223 3.95 -7.54 -1.48
CA ALA A 223 4.13 -6.14 -1.86
C ALA A 223 3.32 -5.19 -0.96
N CYS A 224 4.00 -4.32 -0.24
CA CYS A 224 3.42 -3.23 0.53
C CYS A 224 3.96 -1.89 0.04
N GLY A 225 3.14 -1.12 -0.68
CA GLY A 225 3.57 0.16 -1.25
C GLY A 225 3.91 1.20 -0.20
N SER A 226 3.10 1.33 0.87
CA SER A 226 3.36 2.27 1.96
C SER A 226 4.62 1.90 2.75
N ALA A 227 4.93 0.60 2.91
CA ALA A 227 6.17 0.16 3.56
C ALA A 227 7.40 0.51 2.70
N ALA A 228 7.31 0.37 1.38
CA ALA A 228 8.37 0.81 0.47
C ALA A 228 8.62 2.32 0.58
N CYS A 229 7.57 3.13 0.59
CA CYS A 229 7.65 4.58 0.79
C CYS A 229 8.26 4.94 2.16
N ALA A 230 7.75 4.35 3.24
CA ALA A 230 8.24 4.59 4.59
C ALA A 230 9.72 4.22 4.74
N THR A 231 10.15 3.10 4.12
CA THR A 231 11.55 2.64 4.15
C THR A 231 12.47 3.60 3.39
N ALA A 232 12.10 4.04 2.18
CA ALA A 232 12.88 4.99 1.40
C ALA A 232 13.08 6.31 2.17
N VAL A 233 11.99 6.84 2.74
CA VAL A 233 12.02 8.05 3.57
C VAL A 233 12.89 7.87 4.81
N ALA A 234 12.74 6.76 5.54
CA ALA A 234 13.53 6.47 6.73
C ALA A 234 15.04 6.37 6.40
N ALA A 235 15.41 5.68 5.30
CA ALA A 235 16.79 5.57 4.84
C ALA A 235 17.40 6.93 4.47
N ALA A 236 16.64 7.78 3.77
CA ALA A 236 17.06 9.13 3.41
C ALA A 236 17.24 10.03 4.65
N ARG A 237 16.32 9.97 5.63
CA ARG A 237 16.44 10.68 6.93
C ARG A 237 17.70 10.27 7.70
N LEU A 238 18.11 9.01 7.62
CA LEU A 238 19.34 8.51 8.19
C LEU A 238 20.58 8.86 7.35
N LYS A 239 20.42 9.47 6.17
CA LYS A 239 21.48 9.76 5.18
C LYS A 239 22.19 8.51 4.67
N ARG A 240 21.53 7.33 4.77
CA ARG A 240 22.06 6.03 4.33
C ARG A 240 21.72 5.74 2.88
N ALA A 241 20.67 6.37 2.33
CA ALA A 241 20.26 6.27 0.93
C ALA A 241 19.91 7.65 0.36
N ASN A 242 19.77 7.73 -0.97
CA ASN A 242 19.31 8.91 -1.68
C ASN A 242 17.78 9.07 -1.51
N ARG A 243 17.24 10.23 -1.90
CA ARG A 243 15.78 10.49 -1.88
C ARG A 243 15.03 9.81 -3.04
N CYS A 244 15.76 9.34 -4.05
CA CYS A 244 15.25 8.54 -5.15
C CYS A 244 15.93 7.18 -5.10
N VAL A 245 15.16 6.11 -4.87
CA VAL A 245 15.68 4.75 -4.66
C VAL A 245 14.79 3.69 -5.30
N GLU A 246 15.37 2.58 -5.72
CA GLU A 246 14.65 1.37 -6.06
C GLU A 246 14.48 0.50 -4.82
N ILE A 247 13.24 0.15 -4.50
CA ILE A 247 12.89 -0.79 -3.44
C ILE A 247 12.55 -2.14 -4.05
N THR A 248 13.30 -3.18 -3.69
CA THR A 248 13.01 -4.57 -4.05
C THR A 248 12.16 -5.22 -2.96
N LEU A 249 10.98 -5.72 -3.34
CA LEU A 249 10.06 -6.48 -2.51
C LEU A 249 9.96 -7.93 -3.03
N PRO A 250 9.42 -8.89 -2.27
CA PRO A 250 9.22 -10.26 -2.77
C PRO A 250 8.41 -10.35 -4.07
N GLY A 251 7.47 -9.43 -4.30
CA GLY A 251 6.61 -9.40 -5.49
C GLY A 251 7.17 -8.63 -6.67
N GLY A 252 8.22 -7.82 -6.50
CA GLY A 252 8.79 -7.01 -7.57
C GLY A 252 9.46 -5.73 -7.07
N LYS A 253 9.62 -4.75 -7.96
CA LYS A 253 10.35 -3.52 -7.69
C LYS A 253 9.46 -2.29 -7.76
N LEU A 254 9.75 -1.30 -6.92
CA LEU A 254 9.15 0.03 -6.92
C LEU A 254 10.25 1.07 -6.96
N ALA A 255 10.12 2.09 -7.79
CA ALA A 255 10.91 3.30 -7.68
C ALA A 255 10.18 4.27 -6.75
N ILE A 256 10.87 4.71 -5.72
CA ILE A 256 10.35 5.65 -4.72
C ILE A 256 11.17 6.93 -4.78
N GLU A 257 10.47 8.06 -4.92
CA GLU A 257 11.07 9.39 -4.85
C GLU A 257 10.45 10.18 -3.71
N TRP A 258 11.25 10.57 -2.73
CA TRP A 258 10.85 11.55 -1.74
C TRP A 258 11.25 12.96 -2.24
N ARG A 259 10.30 13.63 -2.88
CA ARG A 259 10.48 14.88 -3.61
C ARG A 259 10.83 16.04 -2.68
N GLU A 260 11.82 16.87 -3.06
CA GLU A 260 12.29 17.96 -2.20
C GLU A 260 11.35 19.17 -2.18
N GLY A 261 10.60 19.40 -3.26
CA GLY A 261 9.83 20.64 -3.43
C GLY A 261 8.61 20.78 -2.51
N ASP A 262 7.98 19.63 -2.17
CA ASP A 262 6.74 19.58 -1.40
C ASP A 262 6.72 18.45 -0.37
N ASP A 263 7.83 17.75 -0.22
CA ASP A 263 7.99 16.57 0.65
C ASP A 263 7.06 15.39 0.34
N HIS A 264 6.39 15.37 -0.82
CA HIS A 264 5.58 14.23 -1.23
C HIS A 264 6.44 13.04 -1.62
N VAL A 265 5.90 11.84 -1.37
CA VAL A 265 6.51 10.58 -1.76
C VAL A 265 5.80 10.03 -2.99
N LEU A 266 6.56 9.91 -4.07
CA LEU A 266 6.06 9.35 -5.34
C LEU A 266 6.44 7.88 -5.41
N MET A 267 5.46 7.04 -5.73
CA MET A 267 5.65 5.61 -5.88
C MET A 267 5.35 5.19 -7.32
N THR A 268 6.37 4.77 -8.03
CA THR A 268 6.27 4.30 -9.42
C THR A 268 6.50 2.80 -9.51
N GLY A 269 5.65 2.11 -10.25
CA GLY A 269 5.78 0.67 -10.46
C GLY A 269 4.86 0.17 -11.55
N THR A 270 5.01 -1.10 -11.89
CA THR A 270 4.18 -1.79 -12.88
C THR A 270 2.79 -2.09 -12.34
N ALA A 271 1.85 -2.23 -13.25
CA ALA A 271 0.56 -2.85 -13.05
C ALA A 271 0.30 -3.79 -14.23
N ALA A 272 0.01 -5.06 -13.98
CA ALA A 272 -0.26 -6.05 -15.02
C ALA A 272 -1.76 -6.29 -15.15
N PHE A 273 -2.26 -6.34 -16.38
CA PHE A 273 -3.61 -6.84 -16.69
C PHE A 273 -3.51 -8.35 -16.85
N GLU A 274 -4.41 -9.10 -16.23
CA GLU A 274 -4.46 -10.56 -16.34
C GLU A 274 -5.62 -11.00 -17.24
N TYR A 275 -6.86 -10.64 -16.88
CA TYR A 275 -8.05 -10.96 -17.66
C TYR A 275 -9.24 -10.08 -17.26
N GLU A 276 -10.29 -10.12 -18.07
CA GLU A 276 -11.63 -9.62 -17.77
C GLU A 276 -12.59 -10.75 -17.46
N GLY A 277 -13.55 -10.50 -16.59
CA GLY A 277 -14.63 -11.40 -16.27
C GLY A 277 -15.93 -10.67 -15.97
N GLN A 278 -16.97 -11.42 -15.65
CA GLN A 278 -18.27 -10.92 -15.24
C GLN A 278 -18.69 -11.60 -13.95
N PHE A 279 -19.25 -10.84 -13.02
CA PHE A 279 -19.74 -11.41 -11.77
C PHE A 279 -21.04 -12.18 -11.97
N ASP A 280 -21.09 -13.39 -11.41
CA ASP A 280 -22.31 -14.18 -11.37
C ASP A 280 -23.35 -13.49 -10.48
N PRO A 281 -24.58 -13.17 -11.00
CA PRO A 281 -25.60 -12.51 -10.23
C PRO A 281 -26.09 -13.31 -9.03
N THR A 282 -25.93 -14.65 -9.05
CA THR A 282 -26.33 -15.52 -7.94
C THR A 282 -25.50 -15.31 -6.66
N LEU A 283 -24.29 -14.78 -6.79
CA LEU A 283 -23.44 -14.41 -5.64
C LEU A 283 -24.09 -13.35 -4.73
N PHE A 284 -24.99 -12.54 -5.29
CA PHE A 284 -25.61 -11.38 -4.64
C PHE A 284 -27.12 -11.58 -4.41
N ALA A 285 -27.62 -12.77 -4.63
CA ALA A 285 -28.99 -13.16 -4.29
C ALA A 285 -29.03 -13.48 -2.80
N ALA A 286 -29.47 -12.53 -1.98
CA ALA A 286 -29.78 -12.75 -0.57
C ALA A 286 -31.20 -13.27 -0.41
#